data_b7fc92cac5856d4542801b7530badcab
#
_entry.id   b7fc92cac5856d4542801b7530badcab
#
_cell.length_a   1.000
_cell.length_b   1.000
_cell.length_c   1.000
_cell.angle_alpha   90.00
_cell.angle_beta   90.00
_cell.angle_gamma   90.00
#
_symmetry.space_group_name_H-M   'P 1'
#
loop_
_entity.id
_entity.type
_entity.pdbx_description
1 polymer ?
#
loop_
_entity_poly.entity_id
_entity_poly.type
_entity_poly.pdbx_seq_one_letter_code
_entity_poly.pdbx_strand_id
1 'polypeptide(L)'
;MSTTHCERNIPAEEPRAGTVLTTALGGRRRWAALLVLLFAQFVLAIDLTIMDIALPGISTQLHPSSEQQLWIVDVYSLVLAGLLVAASSLSDRVGRKRTFLSGALVFCVGSALVLAARSAPGVIGVRAVMGFAAALIMPTTISAVRNIFLDAAERAVAVAAWSIVGGAGMAVGPVLGGFLVERFSWHSAFLVNIPLMGLVLVAGIAVLPEIKVVKKGPWDPAAAVLSLLGMVLTVWALKRIAAGDEAPAPRLLLTLALALSAGIALLALFVRRCLRAAEPLLEVRLFADRTFTGGILAAFGSMFALASMLFLLSQWMQLVNGYSPLRSGVLLLPAVLSGILSGATAPALARLLGARRVMADGIAVAGLALLLFLLRGALGYPLVAVVMALVGLGMGSLAVGSAALMGATPPEKASSGAAFEEIAYDLGNVLGVAVLGSIASIAYRLGLDADSLAEAGVDAGLAAQASRSYAAAVSIAREHGLDELASRATASFNGSVVLTSAVGGLIMVIVAVLVHRLVPRGLDLQSDE
;
A
#
# COMPACT_ATOMS: atom_id res chain seq x y z
N MET A 1 -17.12 74.61 -6.30
CA MET A 1 -17.33 73.45 -7.11
C MET A 1 -16.70 72.25 -6.39
N SER A 2 -17.54 71.49 -5.70
CA SER A 2 -17.17 70.39 -4.85
C SER A 2 -17.35 69.11 -5.69
N THR A 3 -16.29 68.37 -5.98
CA THR A 3 -16.33 67.07 -6.64
C THR A 3 -16.41 65.98 -5.58
N THR A 4 -17.62 65.52 -5.29
CA THR A 4 -17.91 64.33 -4.51
C THR A 4 -17.48 63.09 -5.29
N HIS A 5 -16.38 62.44 -4.88
CA HIS A 5 -16.03 61.08 -5.32
C HIS A 5 -17.06 60.08 -4.74
N CYS A 6 -17.87 59.55 -5.59
CA CYS A 6 -18.76 58.43 -5.31
C CYS A 6 -17.91 57.13 -5.32
N GLU A 7 -17.40 56.69 -4.17
CA GLU A 7 -16.85 55.35 -3.99
C GLU A 7 -17.99 54.35 -4.19
N ARG A 8 -18.00 53.70 -5.35
CA ARG A 8 -18.84 52.51 -5.59
C ARG A 8 -18.36 51.41 -4.65
N ASN A 9 -19.14 51.12 -3.61
CA ASN A 9 -19.05 49.86 -2.88
C ASN A 9 -19.33 48.72 -3.85
N ILE A 10 -18.28 48.10 -4.39
CA ILE A 10 -18.37 46.84 -5.12
C ILE A 10 -18.59 45.78 -4.04
N PRO A 11 -19.74 45.07 -4.03
CA PRO A 11 -19.93 43.98 -3.10
C PRO A 11 -18.81 42.97 -3.33
N ALA A 12 -18.13 42.53 -2.26
CA ALA A 12 -17.16 41.46 -2.34
C ALA A 12 -17.86 40.23 -2.99
N GLU A 13 -17.47 39.89 -4.21
CA GLU A 13 -18.00 38.68 -4.90
C GLU A 13 -17.79 37.50 -3.96
N GLU A 14 -18.86 36.80 -3.60
CA GLU A 14 -18.76 35.54 -2.84
C GLU A 14 -17.88 34.57 -3.62
N PRO A 15 -16.89 33.93 -2.97
CA PRO A 15 -15.98 33.03 -3.66
C PRO A 15 -16.76 31.93 -4.36
N ARG A 16 -16.50 31.75 -5.65
CA ARG A 16 -17.15 30.72 -6.49
C ARG A 16 -16.79 29.31 -5.97
N ALA A 17 -17.68 28.35 -6.15
CA ALA A 17 -17.40 26.95 -5.84
C ALA A 17 -16.12 26.50 -6.57
N GLY A 18 -15.22 25.81 -5.86
CA GLY A 18 -13.90 25.40 -6.38
C GLY A 18 -12.78 26.41 -6.13
N THR A 19 -13.07 27.64 -5.62
CA THR A 19 -12.03 28.61 -5.29
C THR A 19 -11.16 28.09 -4.15
N VAL A 20 -9.86 28.03 -4.36
CA VAL A 20 -8.87 27.65 -3.34
C VAL A 20 -8.47 28.89 -2.55
N LEU A 21 -8.80 28.90 -1.27
CA LEU A 21 -8.36 29.94 -0.33
C LEU A 21 -7.03 29.52 0.28
N THR A 22 -5.95 30.18 -0.11
CA THR A 22 -4.60 29.93 0.46
C THR A 22 -3.89 31.24 0.68
N THR A 23 -3.05 31.30 1.72
CA THR A 23 -2.09 32.39 1.91
C THR A 23 -0.86 32.14 1.07
N ALA A 24 -0.50 33.06 0.18
CA ALA A 24 0.71 32.96 -0.62
C ALA A 24 1.95 32.85 0.30
N LEU A 25 2.74 31.80 0.11
CA LEU A 25 3.97 31.58 0.86
C LEU A 25 5.17 32.19 0.13
N GLY A 26 6.04 32.90 0.87
CA GLY A 26 7.33 33.30 0.35
C GLY A 26 8.21 32.11 -0.06
N GLY A 27 9.15 32.31 -0.99
CA GLY A 27 9.94 31.23 -1.60
C GLY A 27 10.55 30.23 -0.61
N ARG A 28 11.24 30.68 0.44
CA ARG A 28 11.85 29.77 1.44
C ARG A 28 10.80 28.99 2.25
N ARG A 29 9.68 29.61 2.56
CA ARG A 29 8.63 28.98 3.39
C ARG A 29 7.88 27.87 2.65
N ARG A 30 7.68 27.99 1.32
CA ARG A 30 7.05 26.93 0.51
C ARG A 30 7.91 25.67 0.43
N TRP A 31 9.26 25.82 0.30
CA TRP A 31 10.17 24.67 0.33
C TRP A 31 10.26 24.02 1.72
N ALA A 32 10.21 24.82 2.79
CA ALA A 32 10.12 24.29 4.16
C ALA A 32 8.79 23.52 4.38
N ALA A 33 7.68 24.01 3.84
CA ALA A 33 6.40 23.30 3.87
C ALA A 33 6.49 21.96 3.11
N LEU A 34 7.13 21.95 1.93
CA LEU A 34 7.39 20.72 1.19
C LEU A 34 8.19 19.71 2.02
N LEU A 35 9.26 20.14 2.68
CA LEU A 35 10.07 19.24 3.52
C LEU A 35 9.25 18.57 4.62
N VAL A 36 8.33 19.30 5.26
CA VAL A 36 7.42 18.73 6.28
C VAL A 36 6.51 17.67 5.67
N LEU A 37 5.93 17.95 4.50
CA LEU A 37 5.05 17.01 3.79
C LEU A 37 5.80 15.77 3.32
N LEU A 38 7.02 15.95 2.79
CA LEU A 38 7.91 14.86 2.37
C LEU A 38 8.31 13.99 3.55
N PHE A 39 8.63 14.60 4.70
CA PHE A 39 9.02 13.86 5.88
C PHE A 39 7.85 13.05 6.46
N ALA A 40 6.63 13.59 6.44
CA ALA A 40 5.44 12.82 6.80
C ALA A 40 5.24 11.61 5.86
N GLN A 41 5.36 11.83 4.56
CA GLN A 41 5.29 10.75 3.56
C GLN A 41 6.36 9.68 3.80
N PHE A 42 7.58 10.10 4.12
CA PHE A 42 8.68 9.19 4.47
C PHE A 42 8.34 8.30 5.66
N VAL A 43 7.79 8.88 6.73
CA VAL A 43 7.40 8.12 7.94
C VAL A 43 6.28 7.13 7.64
N LEU A 44 5.26 7.52 6.87
CA LEU A 44 4.18 6.60 6.47
C LEU A 44 4.71 5.44 5.61
N ALA A 45 5.64 5.72 4.70
CA ALA A 45 6.25 4.71 3.84
C ALA A 45 7.16 3.74 4.63
N ILE A 46 7.87 4.21 5.64
CA ILE A 46 8.61 3.35 6.60
C ILE A 46 7.62 2.44 7.32
N ASP A 47 6.53 3.00 7.89
CA ASP A 47 5.56 2.25 8.68
C ASP A 47 4.88 1.13 7.88
N LEU A 48 4.67 1.36 6.59
CA LEU A 48 4.08 0.36 5.70
C LEU A 48 4.94 -0.91 5.58
N THR A 49 6.27 -0.76 5.48
CA THR A 49 7.19 -1.87 5.20
C THR A 49 7.92 -2.41 6.44
N ILE A 50 8.01 -1.63 7.52
CA ILE A 50 8.63 -2.05 8.78
C ILE A 50 7.90 -3.24 9.41
N MET A 51 6.59 -3.35 9.15
CA MET A 51 5.72 -4.38 9.70
C MET A 51 6.08 -5.78 9.20
N ASP A 52 6.52 -5.92 7.95
CA ASP A 52 6.95 -7.21 7.39
C ASP A 52 8.14 -7.80 8.16
N ILE A 53 9.00 -6.95 8.70
CA ILE A 53 10.15 -7.35 9.51
C ILE A 53 9.77 -7.55 10.99
N ALA A 54 8.80 -6.80 11.51
CA ALA A 54 8.36 -6.91 12.90
C ALA A 54 7.42 -8.12 13.14
N LEU A 55 6.71 -8.58 12.10
CA LEU A 55 5.70 -9.63 12.19
C LEU A 55 6.21 -10.94 12.80
N PRO A 56 7.38 -11.49 12.46
CA PRO A 56 7.91 -12.68 13.10
C PRO A 56 8.10 -12.50 14.62
N GLY A 57 8.59 -11.33 15.07
CA GLY A 57 8.74 -11.00 16.50
C GLY A 57 7.38 -10.91 17.22
N ILE A 58 6.36 -10.35 16.58
CA ILE A 58 4.98 -10.33 17.09
C ILE A 58 4.44 -11.77 17.17
N SER A 59 4.71 -12.58 16.16
CA SER A 59 4.22 -13.96 16.08
C SER A 59 4.81 -14.86 17.16
N THR A 60 6.08 -14.69 17.50
CA THR A 60 6.73 -15.45 18.56
C THR A 60 6.27 -15.06 19.95
N GLN A 61 5.84 -13.82 20.17
CA GLN A 61 5.45 -13.32 21.49
C GLN A 61 3.94 -13.40 21.76
N LEU A 62 3.11 -13.11 20.75
CA LEU A 62 1.65 -13.05 20.90
C LEU A 62 0.92 -14.25 20.32
N HIS A 63 1.63 -15.15 19.63
CA HIS A 63 1.09 -16.37 19.01
C HIS A 63 -0.21 -16.13 18.22
N PRO A 64 -0.25 -15.14 17.28
CA PRO A 64 -1.42 -14.85 16.49
C PRO A 64 -1.75 -16.03 15.56
N SER A 65 -3.04 -16.26 15.31
CA SER A 65 -3.45 -17.17 14.24
C SER A 65 -2.98 -16.65 12.87
N SER A 66 -2.94 -17.53 11.85
CA SER A 66 -2.59 -17.12 10.48
C SER A 66 -3.46 -15.98 9.96
N GLU A 67 -4.76 -16.01 10.28
CA GLU A 67 -5.70 -14.93 9.95
C GLU A 67 -5.34 -13.63 10.67
N GLN A 68 -5.01 -13.68 11.96
CA GLN A 68 -4.62 -12.51 12.73
C GLN A 68 -3.30 -11.90 12.23
N GLN A 69 -2.34 -12.72 11.78
CA GLN A 69 -1.09 -12.23 11.17
C GLN A 69 -1.39 -11.40 9.92
N LEU A 70 -2.26 -11.90 9.04
CA LEU A 70 -2.69 -11.15 7.85
C LEU A 70 -3.42 -9.85 8.23
N TRP A 71 -4.27 -9.86 9.28
CA TRP A 71 -4.92 -8.65 9.76
C TRP A 71 -3.95 -7.63 10.35
N ILE A 72 -2.93 -8.06 11.09
CA ILE A 72 -1.90 -7.16 11.65
C ILE A 72 -1.20 -6.38 10.52
N VAL A 73 -0.90 -7.04 9.41
CA VAL A 73 -0.25 -6.38 8.26
C VAL A 73 -1.22 -5.46 7.53
N ASP A 74 -2.41 -5.94 7.20
CA ASP A 74 -3.26 -5.35 6.16
C ASP A 74 -4.31 -4.38 6.66
N VAL A 75 -4.73 -4.45 7.94
CA VAL A 75 -5.81 -3.58 8.45
C VAL A 75 -5.46 -2.10 8.32
N TYR A 76 -4.18 -1.74 8.42
CA TYR A 76 -3.69 -0.38 8.20
C TYR A 76 -4.02 0.10 6.78
N SER A 77 -3.57 -0.62 5.76
CA SER A 77 -3.82 -0.27 4.35
C SER A 77 -5.30 -0.33 3.99
N LEU A 78 -6.04 -1.28 4.58
CA LEU A 78 -7.47 -1.42 4.34
C LEU A 78 -8.28 -0.24 4.89
N VAL A 79 -7.97 0.20 6.11
CA VAL A 79 -8.60 1.38 6.72
C VAL A 79 -8.17 2.66 5.99
N LEU A 80 -6.90 2.78 5.63
CA LEU A 80 -6.36 3.87 4.83
C LEU A 80 -7.14 3.99 3.52
N ALA A 81 -7.17 2.95 2.69
CA ALA A 81 -7.84 2.95 1.39
C ALA A 81 -9.35 3.21 1.52
N GLY A 82 -10.01 2.56 2.49
CA GLY A 82 -11.45 2.72 2.71
C GLY A 82 -11.88 4.12 3.12
N LEU A 83 -11.01 4.84 3.84
CA LEU A 83 -11.31 6.19 4.35
C LEU A 83 -10.64 7.32 3.56
N LEU A 84 -9.73 7.02 2.66
CA LEU A 84 -8.94 8.01 1.92
C LEU A 84 -9.82 9.06 1.24
N VAL A 85 -10.88 8.63 0.58
CA VAL A 85 -11.83 9.48 -0.13
C VAL A 85 -12.59 10.39 0.81
N ALA A 86 -13.10 9.81 1.88
CA ALA A 86 -13.83 10.54 2.92
C ALA A 86 -12.93 11.59 3.58
N ALA A 87 -11.70 11.21 3.90
CA ALA A 87 -10.68 12.08 4.50
C ALA A 87 -10.25 13.21 3.55
N SER A 88 -10.08 12.92 2.26
CA SER A 88 -9.80 13.93 1.24
C SER A 88 -10.92 14.97 1.15
N SER A 89 -12.17 14.51 1.04
CA SER A 89 -13.33 15.41 1.01
C SER A 89 -13.51 16.21 2.32
N LEU A 90 -13.22 15.59 3.46
CA LEU A 90 -13.24 16.25 4.77
C LEU A 90 -12.13 17.33 4.86
N SER A 91 -10.93 17.03 4.38
CA SER A 91 -9.79 17.93 4.43
C SER A 91 -10.02 19.21 3.62
N ASP A 92 -10.70 19.13 2.49
CA ASP A 92 -11.07 20.29 1.68
C ASP A 92 -12.01 21.25 2.42
N ARG A 93 -12.88 20.72 3.30
CA ARG A 93 -13.87 21.50 4.06
C ARG A 93 -13.34 22.06 5.38
N VAL A 94 -12.70 21.20 6.17
CA VAL A 94 -12.17 21.55 7.50
C VAL A 94 -10.90 22.40 7.38
N GLY A 95 -10.13 22.13 6.32
CA GLY A 95 -8.83 22.75 6.06
C GLY A 95 -7.72 21.69 6.07
N ARG A 96 -6.84 21.77 5.09
CA ARG A 96 -5.81 20.74 4.87
C ARG A 96 -4.78 20.68 5.98
N LYS A 97 -4.33 21.83 6.49
CA LYS A 97 -3.41 21.90 7.63
C LYS A 97 -4.00 21.23 8.87
N ARG A 98 -5.25 21.57 9.21
CA ARG A 98 -5.90 21.00 10.40
C ARG A 98 -6.06 19.48 10.28
N THR A 99 -6.50 18.99 9.13
CA THR A 99 -6.66 17.57 8.87
C THR A 99 -5.32 16.83 8.92
N PHE A 100 -4.28 17.39 8.30
CA PHE A 100 -2.92 16.84 8.35
C PHE A 100 -2.37 16.74 9.79
N LEU A 101 -2.48 17.84 10.57
CA LEU A 101 -1.99 17.86 11.96
C LEU A 101 -2.78 16.92 12.87
N SER A 102 -4.11 16.83 12.70
CA SER A 102 -4.91 15.85 13.45
C SER A 102 -4.52 14.42 13.11
N GLY A 103 -4.26 14.12 11.82
CA GLY A 103 -3.73 12.85 11.40
C GLY A 103 -2.38 12.53 12.04
N ALA A 104 -1.43 13.46 12.02
CA ALA A 104 -0.12 13.27 12.64
C ALA A 104 -0.22 13.03 14.16
N LEU A 105 -1.10 13.73 14.84
CA LEU A 105 -1.36 13.54 16.28
C LEU A 105 -1.97 12.15 16.55
N VAL A 106 -2.99 11.74 15.79
CA VAL A 106 -3.63 10.42 15.93
C VAL A 106 -2.62 9.31 15.63
N PHE A 107 -1.71 9.52 14.66
CA PHE A 107 -0.65 8.56 14.35
C PHE A 107 0.32 8.38 15.51
N CYS A 108 0.76 9.48 16.16
CA CYS A 108 1.58 9.43 17.37
C CYS A 108 0.87 8.67 18.51
N VAL A 109 -0.40 9.00 18.76
CA VAL A 109 -1.20 8.34 19.80
C VAL A 109 -1.38 6.86 19.49
N GLY A 110 -1.74 6.52 18.23
CA GLY A 110 -1.86 5.14 17.77
C GLY A 110 -0.57 4.36 17.99
N SER A 111 0.57 4.94 17.62
CA SER A 111 1.89 4.33 17.84
C SER A 111 2.21 4.11 19.32
N ALA A 112 1.81 5.02 20.20
CA ALA A 112 1.99 4.86 21.64
C ALA A 112 1.09 3.78 22.24
N LEU A 113 -0.11 3.58 21.69
CA LEU A 113 -1.08 2.55 22.15
C LEU A 113 -0.53 1.12 22.00
N VAL A 114 0.51 0.90 21.19
CA VAL A 114 1.16 -0.40 21.06
C VAL A 114 1.69 -0.92 22.40
N LEU A 115 2.09 -0.04 23.31
CA LEU A 115 2.57 -0.41 24.66
C LEU A 115 1.48 -1.06 25.51
N ALA A 116 0.21 -0.78 25.21
CA ALA A 116 -0.94 -1.39 25.88
C ALA A 116 -1.43 -2.66 25.16
N ALA A 117 -0.95 -2.94 23.93
CA ALA A 117 -1.39 -4.06 23.11
C ALA A 117 -0.70 -5.36 23.57
N ARG A 118 -1.40 -6.15 24.39
CA ARG A 118 -0.93 -7.44 24.91
C ARG A 118 -1.49 -8.67 24.18
N SER A 119 -2.14 -8.46 23.06
CA SER A 119 -2.78 -9.51 22.26
C SER A 119 -2.82 -9.14 20.78
N ALA A 120 -2.94 -10.13 19.90
CA ALA A 120 -3.05 -9.90 18.46
C ALA A 120 -4.22 -8.97 18.08
N PRO A 121 -5.45 -9.12 18.62
CA PRO A 121 -6.52 -8.15 18.39
C PRO A 121 -6.17 -6.72 18.84
N GLY A 122 -5.39 -6.56 19.92
CA GLY A 122 -4.91 -5.26 20.37
C GLY A 122 -3.99 -4.60 19.34
N VAL A 123 -3.05 -5.36 18.77
CA VAL A 123 -2.15 -4.87 17.69
C VAL A 123 -2.95 -4.53 16.43
N ILE A 124 -3.94 -5.35 16.06
CA ILE A 124 -4.85 -5.06 14.94
C ILE A 124 -5.58 -3.74 15.17
N GLY A 125 -6.10 -3.49 16.40
CA GLY A 125 -6.75 -2.23 16.76
C GLY A 125 -5.80 -1.01 16.64
N VAL A 126 -4.56 -1.14 17.11
CA VAL A 126 -3.52 -0.11 16.96
C VAL A 126 -3.28 0.20 15.48
N ARG A 127 -3.10 -0.82 14.65
CA ARG A 127 -2.89 -0.69 13.22
C ARG A 127 -4.09 -0.02 12.51
N ALA A 128 -5.32 -0.34 12.93
CA ALA A 128 -6.52 0.32 12.40
C ALA A 128 -6.55 1.82 12.73
N VAL A 129 -6.19 2.21 13.96
CA VAL A 129 -6.07 3.62 14.36
C VAL A 129 -4.98 4.34 13.54
N MET A 130 -3.84 3.69 13.32
CA MET A 130 -2.76 4.25 12.50
C MET A 130 -3.18 4.37 11.03
N GLY A 131 -3.92 3.41 10.46
CA GLY A 131 -4.50 3.47 9.12
C GLY A 131 -5.50 4.63 8.96
N PHE A 132 -6.34 4.87 9.97
CA PHE A 132 -7.21 6.05 10.01
C PHE A 132 -6.41 7.36 10.00
N ALA A 133 -5.35 7.43 10.78
CA ALA A 133 -4.46 8.60 10.82
C ALA A 133 -3.77 8.84 9.48
N ALA A 134 -3.27 7.78 8.84
CA ALA A 134 -2.65 7.84 7.52
C ALA A 134 -3.64 8.31 6.44
N ALA A 135 -4.92 7.89 6.51
CA ALA A 135 -5.98 8.36 5.63
C ALA A 135 -6.21 9.89 5.73
N LEU A 136 -5.99 10.47 6.89
CA LEU A 136 -6.04 11.94 7.06
C LEU A 136 -4.80 12.64 6.50
N ILE A 137 -3.62 12.02 6.57
CA ILE A 137 -2.34 12.63 6.16
C ILE A 137 -2.14 12.54 4.64
N MET A 138 -2.27 11.35 4.05
CA MET A 138 -1.83 11.04 2.69
C MET A 138 -2.45 11.94 1.61
N PRO A 139 -3.79 12.06 1.49
CA PRO A 139 -4.40 12.91 0.47
C PRO A 139 -4.11 14.39 0.69
N THR A 140 -3.84 14.79 1.93
CA THR A 140 -3.50 16.20 2.24
C THR A 140 -2.09 16.56 1.78
N THR A 141 -1.13 15.61 1.77
CA THR A 141 0.26 15.88 1.36
C THR A 141 0.34 16.26 -0.11
N ILE A 142 -0.12 15.37 -1.01
CA ILE A 142 -0.02 15.60 -2.46
C ILE A 142 -0.88 16.79 -2.90
N SER A 143 -2.07 16.95 -2.30
CA SER A 143 -2.93 18.07 -2.64
C SER A 143 -2.39 19.43 -2.11
N ALA A 144 -1.70 19.44 -0.97
CA ALA A 144 -1.01 20.63 -0.48
C ALA A 144 0.16 21.02 -1.39
N VAL A 145 0.98 20.05 -1.84
CA VAL A 145 2.07 20.30 -2.80
C VAL A 145 1.55 21.03 -4.04
N ARG A 146 0.45 20.58 -4.64
CA ARG A 146 -0.14 21.21 -5.82
C ARG A 146 -0.61 22.63 -5.60
N ASN A 147 -1.09 22.97 -4.41
CA ASN A 147 -1.58 24.32 -4.09
C ASN A 147 -0.48 25.27 -3.63
N ILE A 148 0.61 24.75 -3.09
CA ILE A 148 1.76 25.56 -2.66
C ILE A 148 2.64 25.96 -3.85
N PHE A 149 2.79 25.05 -4.85
CA PHE A 149 3.60 25.26 -6.04
C PHE A 149 2.72 25.54 -7.26
N LEU A 150 2.53 26.84 -7.55
CA LEU A 150 1.71 27.30 -8.68
C LEU A 150 2.45 27.19 -10.02
N ASP A 151 3.76 27.39 -10.01
CA ASP A 151 4.61 27.18 -11.18
C ASP A 151 4.70 25.70 -11.55
N ALA A 152 4.49 25.39 -12.84
CA ALA A 152 4.43 24.00 -13.32
C ALA A 152 5.76 23.26 -13.16
N ALA A 153 6.89 23.92 -13.40
CA ALA A 153 8.21 23.32 -13.29
C ALA A 153 8.57 23.02 -11.82
N GLU A 154 8.33 23.97 -10.91
CA GLU A 154 8.55 23.75 -9.48
C GLU A 154 7.59 22.68 -8.92
N ARG A 155 6.35 22.65 -9.36
CA ARG A 155 5.37 21.63 -8.97
C ARG A 155 5.80 20.23 -9.42
N ALA A 156 6.33 20.11 -10.66
CA ALA A 156 6.84 18.84 -11.15
C ALA A 156 8.02 18.33 -10.29
N VAL A 157 8.94 19.23 -9.90
CA VAL A 157 10.05 18.90 -8.99
C VAL A 157 9.52 18.46 -7.61
N ALA A 158 8.54 19.17 -7.06
CA ALA A 158 7.97 18.86 -5.75
C ALA A 158 7.23 17.51 -5.72
N VAL A 159 6.47 17.18 -6.78
CA VAL A 159 5.80 15.88 -6.94
C VAL A 159 6.82 14.77 -7.15
N ALA A 160 7.85 14.98 -7.98
CA ALA A 160 8.93 14.00 -8.15
C ALA A 160 9.66 13.73 -6.81
N ALA A 161 9.95 14.77 -6.03
CA ALA A 161 10.54 14.63 -4.70
C ALA A 161 9.63 13.84 -3.76
N TRP A 162 8.31 14.04 -3.82
CA TRP A 162 7.33 13.30 -3.04
C TRP A 162 7.38 11.79 -3.36
N SER A 163 7.41 11.43 -4.64
CA SER A 163 7.50 10.03 -5.08
C SER A 163 8.83 9.39 -4.69
N ILE A 164 9.96 10.11 -4.86
CA ILE A 164 11.29 9.61 -4.49
C ILE A 164 11.38 9.36 -2.98
N VAL A 165 10.87 10.28 -2.17
CA VAL A 165 10.90 10.16 -0.71
C VAL A 165 10.00 9.02 -0.22
N GLY A 166 8.84 8.80 -0.86
CA GLY A 166 8.00 7.63 -0.60
C GLY A 166 8.75 6.31 -0.87
N GLY A 167 9.41 6.21 -2.02
CA GLY A 167 10.25 5.05 -2.36
C GLY A 167 11.43 4.86 -1.39
N ALA A 168 12.10 5.95 -0.99
CA ALA A 168 13.19 5.91 -0.03
C ALA A 168 12.70 5.45 1.36
N GLY A 169 11.51 5.86 1.79
CA GLY A 169 10.89 5.40 3.03
C GLY A 169 10.63 3.89 3.02
N MET A 170 10.08 3.38 1.92
CA MET A 170 9.89 1.93 1.76
C MET A 170 11.21 1.14 1.80
N ALA A 171 12.31 1.72 1.29
CA ALA A 171 13.64 1.12 1.36
C ALA A 171 14.20 1.10 2.78
N VAL A 172 14.04 2.20 3.49
CA VAL A 172 14.57 2.38 4.85
C VAL A 172 13.79 1.54 5.86
N GLY A 173 12.48 1.33 5.63
CA GLY A 173 11.60 0.61 6.55
C GLY A 173 12.14 -0.76 6.99
N PRO A 174 12.46 -1.70 6.08
CA PRO A 174 12.99 -3.00 6.46
C PRO A 174 14.34 -2.94 7.19
N VAL A 175 15.23 -2.03 6.80
CA VAL A 175 16.54 -1.87 7.42
C VAL A 175 16.42 -1.29 8.83
N LEU A 176 15.64 -0.20 8.96
CA LEU A 176 15.38 0.44 10.25
C LEU A 176 14.60 -0.51 11.17
N GLY A 177 13.59 -1.18 10.62
CA GLY A 177 12.80 -2.19 11.35
C GLY A 177 13.65 -3.33 11.84
N GLY A 178 14.52 -3.85 10.98
CA GLY A 178 15.46 -4.90 11.35
C GLY A 178 16.37 -4.49 12.51
N PHE A 179 16.97 -3.31 12.43
CA PHE A 179 17.79 -2.76 13.50
C PHE A 179 17.02 -2.59 14.82
N LEU A 180 15.82 -2.00 14.75
CA LEU A 180 15.01 -1.73 15.94
C LEU A 180 14.50 -3.02 16.59
N VAL A 181 14.02 -3.97 15.81
CA VAL A 181 13.48 -5.25 16.30
C VAL A 181 14.60 -6.10 16.89
N GLU A 182 15.75 -6.15 16.24
CA GLU A 182 16.92 -6.94 16.72
C GLU A 182 17.51 -6.36 18.00
N ARG A 183 17.58 -5.02 18.13
CA ARG A 183 18.24 -4.37 19.27
C ARG A 183 17.34 -4.16 20.49
N PHE A 184 16.04 -4.00 20.28
CA PHE A 184 15.08 -3.67 21.33
C PHE A 184 13.96 -4.71 21.41
N SER A 185 12.91 -4.50 20.61
CA SER A 185 11.76 -5.41 20.51
C SER A 185 10.88 -4.99 19.33
N TRP A 186 9.91 -5.82 18.95
CA TRP A 186 8.96 -5.47 17.88
C TRP A 186 8.15 -4.19 18.18
N HIS A 187 7.94 -3.82 19.46
CA HIS A 187 7.26 -2.58 19.83
C HIS A 187 8.00 -1.34 19.30
N SER A 188 9.34 -1.40 19.23
CA SER A 188 10.14 -0.27 18.75
C SER A 188 9.86 0.11 17.30
N ALA A 189 9.38 -0.83 16.48
CA ALA A 189 8.93 -0.57 15.13
C ALA A 189 7.76 0.44 15.07
N PHE A 190 6.92 0.46 16.09
CA PHE A 190 5.85 1.45 16.24
C PHE A 190 6.32 2.71 16.96
N LEU A 191 7.09 2.55 18.02
CA LEU A 191 7.50 3.67 18.89
C LEU A 191 8.41 4.68 18.16
N VAL A 192 9.16 4.25 17.14
CA VAL A 192 9.97 5.15 16.31
C VAL A 192 9.12 6.21 15.59
N ASN A 193 7.87 5.90 15.32
CA ASN A 193 6.95 6.84 14.69
C ASN A 193 6.63 8.06 15.58
N ILE A 194 6.71 7.92 16.91
CA ILE A 194 6.38 9.00 17.85
C ILE A 194 7.32 10.20 17.69
N PRO A 195 8.66 10.07 17.81
CA PRO A 195 9.55 11.19 17.60
C PRO A 195 9.51 11.73 16.16
N LEU A 196 9.36 10.84 15.16
CA LEU A 196 9.32 11.26 13.76
C LEU A 196 8.05 12.07 13.43
N MET A 197 6.88 11.56 13.79
CA MET A 197 5.61 12.30 13.59
C MET A 197 5.45 13.47 14.55
N GLY A 198 6.05 13.41 15.74
CA GLY A 198 6.16 14.53 16.66
C GLY A 198 6.90 15.72 16.03
N LEU A 199 7.99 15.46 15.32
CA LEU A 199 8.72 16.48 14.55
C LEU A 199 7.85 17.04 13.41
N VAL A 200 7.13 16.17 12.68
CA VAL A 200 6.17 16.59 11.64
C VAL A 200 5.09 17.51 12.23
N LEU A 201 4.57 17.17 13.41
CA LEU A 201 3.52 17.94 14.07
C LEU A 201 4.02 19.35 14.44
N VAL A 202 5.17 19.43 15.12
CA VAL A 202 5.76 20.70 15.54
C VAL A 202 6.12 21.59 14.34
N ALA A 203 6.83 21.03 13.36
CA ALA A 203 7.21 21.74 12.15
C ALA A 203 5.98 22.13 11.31
N GLY A 204 4.98 21.27 11.23
CA GLY A 204 3.73 21.51 10.50
C GLY A 204 2.91 22.65 11.08
N ILE A 205 2.82 22.74 12.42
CA ILE A 205 2.16 23.89 13.09
C ILE A 205 2.82 25.20 12.67
N ALA A 206 4.16 25.24 12.62
CA ALA A 206 4.93 26.45 12.36
C ALA A 206 4.93 26.86 10.87
N VAL A 207 4.97 25.90 9.96
CA VAL A 207 5.33 26.17 8.56
C VAL A 207 4.15 26.03 7.59
N LEU A 208 3.25 25.05 7.80
CA LEU A 208 2.17 24.76 6.84
C LEU A 208 1.13 25.90 6.77
N PRO A 209 0.71 26.30 5.55
CA PRO A 209 -0.39 27.23 5.39
C PRO A 209 -1.73 26.51 5.58
N GLU A 210 -2.75 27.25 6.00
CA GLU A 210 -4.12 26.73 5.91
C GLU A 210 -4.61 26.84 4.47
N ILE A 211 -5.07 25.75 3.92
CA ILE A 211 -5.63 25.66 2.57
C ILE A 211 -7.03 25.09 2.69
N LYS A 212 -8.02 25.85 2.22
CA LYS A 212 -9.42 25.43 2.17
C LYS A 212 -9.95 25.55 0.74
N VAL A 213 -10.81 24.62 0.36
CA VAL A 213 -11.53 24.67 -0.91
C VAL A 213 -12.98 25.00 -0.64
N VAL A 214 -13.52 26.00 -1.34
CA VAL A 214 -14.94 26.33 -1.23
C VAL A 214 -15.75 25.27 -1.95
N LYS A 215 -16.33 24.32 -1.20
CA LYS A 215 -17.24 23.29 -1.74
C LYS A 215 -18.70 23.64 -1.40
N LYS A 216 -19.58 23.55 -2.39
CA LYS A 216 -21.03 23.66 -2.21
C LYS A 216 -21.60 22.26 -1.98
N GLY A 217 -22.48 22.10 -1.00
CA GLY A 217 -23.18 20.84 -0.72
C GLY A 217 -22.74 20.11 0.54
N PRO A 218 -23.57 19.24 1.12
CA PRO A 218 -23.29 18.51 2.34
C PRO A 218 -22.22 17.43 2.11
N TRP A 219 -21.42 17.16 3.15
CA TRP A 219 -20.55 15.97 3.16
C TRP A 219 -21.39 14.71 3.14
N ASP A 220 -20.95 13.69 2.43
CA ASP A 220 -21.68 12.43 2.29
C ASP A 220 -21.06 11.30 3.17
N PRO A 221 -21.43 11.22 4.45
CA PRO A 221 -20.91 10.19 5.34
C PRO A 221 -21.38 8.78 4.94
N ALA A 222 -22.55 8.67 4.30
CA ALA A 222 -23.06 7.38 3.88
C ALA A 222 -22.19 6.76 2.77
N ALA A 223 -21.71 7.56 1.83
CA ALA A 223 -20.77 7.07 0.81
C ALA A 223 -19.44 6.62 1.44
N ALA A 224 -18.92 7.34 2.46
CA ALA A 224 -17.72 6.96 3.19
C ALA A 224 -17.89 5.60 3.91
N VAL A 225 -19.02 5.41 4.59
CA VAL A 225 -19.34 4.15 5.30
C VAL A 225 -19.52 3.00 4.30
N LEU A 226 -20.20 3.23 3.17
CA LEU A 226 -20.38 2.22 2.12
C LEU A 226 -19.04 1.78 1.53
N SER A 227 -18.12 2.71 1.26
CA SER A 227 -16.77 2.42 0.77
C SER A 227 -15.98 1.58 1.78
N LEU A 228 -15.90 2.04 3.03
CA LEU A 228 -15.15 1.36 4.09
C LEU A 228 -15.68 -0.04 4.36
N LEU A 229 -16.98 -0.17 4.66
CA LEU A 229 -17.58 -1.47 4.99
C LEU A 229 -17.54 -2.43 3.79
N GLY A 230 -17.79 -1.92 2.58
CA GLY A 230 -17.71 -2.70 1.37
C GLY A 230 -16.30 -3.27 1.15
N MET A 231 -15.26 -2.46 1.36
CA MET A 231 -13.86 -2.88 1.27
C MET A 231 -13.49 -3.90 2.35
N VAL A 232 -13.80 -3.59 3.61
CA VAL A 232 -13.50 -4.47 4.75
C VAL A 232 -14.13 -5.83 4.58
N LEU A 233 -15.43 -5.90 4.25
CA LEU A 233 -16.14 -7.17 4.08
C LEU A 233 -15.60 -7.98 2.89
N THR A 234 -15.33 -7.32 1.76
CA THR A 234 -14.78 -7.98 0.57
C THR A 234 -13.42 -8.58 0.85
N VAL A 235 -12.51 -7.78 1.42
CA VAL A 235 -11.14 -8.24 1.73
C VAL A 235 -11.17 -9.30 2.83
N TRP A 236 -11.98 -9.14 3.86
CA TRP A 236 -12.14 -10.15 4.91
C TRP A 236 -12.61 -11.49 4.34
N ALA A 237 -13.64 -11.48 3.50
CA ALA A 237 -14.16 -12.70 2.89
C ALA A 237 -13.11 -13.38 2.00
N LEU A 238 -12.41 -12.61 1.16
CA LEU A 238 -11.33 -13.12 0.30
C LEU A 238 -10.20 -13.76 1.12
N LYS A 239 -9.75 -13.09 2.18
CA LYS A 239 -8.71 -13.61 3.07
C LYS A 239 -9.14 -14.88 3.78
N ARG A 240 -10.38 -14.94 4.26
CA ARG A 240 -10.90 -16.10 4.97
C ARG A 240 -11.08 -17.31 4.03
N ILE A 241 -11.52 -17.07 2.79
CA ILE A 241 -11.54 -18.11 1.74
C ILE A 241 -10.12 -18.63 1.49
N ALA A 242 -9.19 -17.74 1.44
CA ALA A 242 -7.80 -18.01 1.13
C ALA A 242 -7.02 -18.67 2.29
N ALA A 243 -7.36 -18.38 3.54
CA ALA A 243 -6.74 -19.00 4.72
C ALA A 243 -7.01 -20.53 4.82
N GLY A 244 -8.12 -21.01 4.19
CA GLY A 244 -8.35 -22.45 3.91
C GLY A 244 -8.16 -23.36 5.12
N ASP A 245 -8.66 -23.01 6.31
CA ASP A 245 -8.72 -23.96 7.43
C ASP A 245 -9.69 -25.09 7.04
N GLU A 246 -9.31 -26.32 7.30
CA GLU A 246 -10.01 -27.62 7.14
C GLU A 246 -11.37 -27.55 6.42
N ALA A 247 -11.76 -28.55 5.63
CA ALA A 247 -12.99 -28.55 4.79
C ALA A 247 -14.10 -27.65 5.40
N PRO A 248 -14.35 -26.46 4.85
CA PRO A 248 -15.10 -25.42 5.55
C PRO A 248 -16.50 -25.92 5.83
N ALA A 249 -16.91 -25.91 7.10
CA ALA A 249 -18.27 -26.27 7.46
C ALA A 249 -19.27 -25.49 6.57
N PRO A 250 -20.37 -26.10 6.10
CA PRO A 250 -21.33 -25.43 5.21
C PRO A 250 -21.79 -24.04 5.72
N ARG A 251 -21.84 -23.87 7.04
CA ARG A 251 -22.14 -22.58 7.68
C ARG A 251 -21.06 -21.52 7.41
N LEU A 252 -19.78 -21.90 7.40
CA LEU A 252 -18.67 -20.99 7.11
C LEU A 252 -18.70 -20.56 5.64
N LEU A 253 -18.91 -21.50 4.71
CA LEU A 253 -19.07 -21.17 3.29
C LEU A 253 -20.21 -20.19 3.04
N LEU A 254 -21.35 -20.41 3.69
CA LEU A 254 -22.49 -19.50 3.60
C LEU A 254 -22.13 -18.11 4.16
N THR A 255 -21.47 -18.04 5.32
CA THR A 255 -21.05 -16.76 5.92
C THR A 255 -20.09 -16.01 5.00
N LEU A 256 -19.14 -16.69 4.38
CA LEU A 256 -18.18 -16.10 3.46
C LEU A 256 -18.85 -15.61 2.16
N ALA A 257 -19.75 -16.40 1.60
CA ALA A 257 -20.53 -16.01 0.43
C ALA A 257 -21.42 -14.80 0.73
N LEU A 258 -22.06 -14.76 1.90
CA LEU A 258 -22.86 -13.61 2.35
C LEU A 258 -21.99 -12.36 2.58
N ALA A 259 -20.84 -12.50 3.22
CA ALA A 259 -19.94 -11.37 3.46
C ALA A 259 -19.37 -10.81 2.16
N LEU A 260 -18.96 -11.69 1.22
CA LEU A 260 -18.46 -11.30 -0.08
C LEU A 260 -19.55 -10.61 -0.91
N SER A 261 -20.75 -11.19 -0.97
CA SER A 261 -21.87 -10.59 -1.69
C SER A 261 -22.32 -9.26 -1.07
N ALA A 262 -22.36 -9.17 0.27
CA ALA A 262 -22.64 -7.92 0.96
C ALA A 262 -21.58 -6.86 0.71
N GLY A 263 -20.29 -7.23 0.76
CA GLY A 263 -19.17 -6.33 0.43
C GLY A 263 -19.27 -5.78 -0.98
N ILE A 264 -19.47 -6.65 -1.97
CA ILE A 264 -19.65 -6.27 -3.38
C ILE A 264 -20.91 -5.40 -3.55
N ALA A 265 -22.02 -5.72 -2.89
CA ALA A 265 -23.24 -4.94 -2.95
C ALA A 265 -23.05 -3.53 -2.36
N LEU A 266 -22.33 -3.39 -1.24
CA LEU A 266 -22.02 -2.09 -0.63
C LEU A 266 -21.12 -1.25 -1.55
N LEU A 267 -20.10 -1.85 -2.18
CA LEU A 267 -19.25 -1.17 -3.18
C LEU A 267 -20.07 -0.76 -4.41
N ALA A 268 -20.97 -1.62 -4.89
CA ALA A 268 -21.87 -1.28 -6.00
C ALA A 268 -22.81 -0.13 -5.64
N LEU A 269 -23.34 -0.11 -4.41
CA LEU A 269 -24.15 1.00 -3.89
C LEU A 269 -23.34 2.30 -3.78
N PHE A 270 -22.08 2.21 -3.31
CA PHE A 270 -21.16 3.34 -3.28
C PHE A 270 -20.94 3.91 -4.67
N VAL A 271 -20.57 3.06 -5.65
CA VAL A 271 -20.39 3.47 -7.05
C VAL A 271 -21.68 4.09 -7.62
N ARG A 272 -22.83 3.45 -7.42
CA ARG A 272 -24.13 3.97 -7.87
C ARG A 272 -24.46 5.32 -7.26
N ARG A 273 -24.13 5.52 -5.97
CA ARG A 273 -24.31 6.78 -5.27
C ARG A 273 -23.40 7.87 -5.85
N CYS A 274 -22.12 7.57 -6.08
CA CYS A 274 -21.18 8.48 -6.73
C CYS A 274 -21.62 8.85 -8.16
N LEU A 275 -22.14 7.91 -8.94
CA LEU A 275 -22.64 8.17 -10.30
C LEU A 275 -23.88 9.06 -10.33
N ARG A 276 -24.71 9.07 -9.27
CA ARG A 276 -25.95 9.85 -9.16
C ARG A 276 -25.77 11.22 -8.50
N ALA A 277 -24.71 11.39 -7.69
CA ALA A 277 -24.45 12.65 -7.02
C ALA A 277 -23.99 13.72 -8.01
N ALA A 278 -24.45 14.96 -7.81
CA ALA A 278 -23.99 16.13 -8.57
C ALA A 278 -22.53 16.47 -8.23
N GLU A 279 -22.17 16.35 -6.94
CA GLU A 279 -20.80 16.49 -6.44
C GLU A 279 -20.42 15.20 -5.71
N PRO A 280 -19.95 14.15 -6.43
CA PRO A 280 -19.64 12.87 -5.83
C PRO A 280 -18.38 12.95 -4.96
N LEU A 281 -18.27 12.05 -3.96
CA LEU A 281 -17.02 11.88 -3.20
C LEU A 281 -15.87 11.45 -4.11
N LEU A 282 -16.15 10.57 -5.08
CA LEU A 282 -15.23 10.11 -6.12
C LEU A 282 -15.88 10.21 -7.50
N GLU A 283 -15.15 10.75 -8.44
CA GLU A 283 -15.59 10.84 -9.83
C GLU A 283 -15.34 9.53 -10.59
N VAL A 284 -16.21 8.55 -10.35
CA VAL A 284 -16.11 7.18 -10.93
C VAL A 284 -16.15 7.22 -12.47
N ARG A 285 -16.71 8.28 -13.07
CA ARG A 285 -16.77 8.44 -14.53
C ARG A 285 -15.39 8.55 -15.19
N LEU A 286 -14.32 8.82 -14.41
CA LEU A 286 -12.94 8.81 -14.89
C LEU A 286 -12.51 7.45 -15.46
N PHE A 287 -13.09 6.35 -15.00
CA PHE A 287 -12.84 5.01 -15.55
C PHE A 287 -13.35 4.80 -16.99
N ALA A 288 -14.15 5.72 -17.53
CA ALA A 288 -14.52 5.71 -18.95
C ALA A 288 -13.31 6.04 -19.84
N ASP A 289 -12.32 6.77 -19.33
CA ASP A 289 -11.07 7.02 -20.03
C ASP A 289 -10.14 5.81 -19.93
N ARG A 290 -9.64 5.36 -21.10
CA ARG A 290 -8.78 4.17 -21.20
C ARG A 290 -7.39 4.42 -20.63
N THR A 291 -6.87 5.64 -20.76
CA THR A 291 -5.55 6.03 -20.22
C THR A 291 -5.60 6.05 -18.70
N PHE A 292 -6.66 6.64 -18.14
CA PHE A 292 -6.92 6.64 -16.71
C PHE A 292 -6.96 5.21 -16.15
N THR A 293 -7.80 4.35 -16.76
CA THR A 293 -7.93 2.94 -16.33
C THR A 293 -6.62 2.18 -16.49
N GLY A 294 -5.85 2.43 -17.55
CA GLY A 294 -4.53 1.85 -17.74
C GLY A 294 -3.52 2.27 -16.67
N GLY A 295 -3.55 3.54 -16.24
CA GLY A 295 -2.75 4.07 -15.13
C GLY A 295 -3.10 3.41 -13.79
N ILE A 296 -4.39 3.27 -13.50
CA ILE A 296 -4.88 2.56 -12.30
C ILE A 296 -4.41 1.10 -12.27
N LEU A 297 -4.51 0.38 -13.39
CA LEU A 297 -4.04 -1.00 -13.48
C LEU A 297 -2.52 -1.11 -13.33
N ALA A 298 -1.76 -0.14 -13.84
CA ALA A 298 -0.31 -0.10 -13.65
C ALA A 298 0.06 0.13 -12.17
N ALA A 299 -0.65 1.04 -11.50
CA ALA A 299 -0.48 1.31 -10.08
C ALA A 299 -0.78 0.08 -9.23
N PHE A 300 -1.94 -0.53 -9.42
CA PHE A 300 -2.37 -1.76 -8.76
C PHE A 300 -1.37 -2.91 -8.97
N GLY A 301 -1.02 -3.20 -10.22
CA GLY A 301 -0.13 -4.31 -10.56
C GLY A 301 1.26 -4.16 -9.97
N SER A 302 1.83 -2.95 -10.02
CA SER A 302 3.16 -2.68 -9.45
C SER A 302 3.19 -2.94 -7.94
N MET A 303 2.18 -2.47 -7.19
CA MET A 303 2.09 -2.70 -5.75
C MET A 303 1.77 -4.14 -5.41
N PHE A 304 0.89 -4.80 -6.19
CA PHE A 304 0.58 -6.21 -6.03
C PHE A 304 1.85 -7.09 -6.10
N ALA A 305 2.71 -6.86 -7.09
CA ALA A 305 3.95 -7.61 -7.26
C ALA A 305 4.96 -7.33 -6.14
N LEU A 306 5.17 -6.05 -5.83
CA LEU A 306 6.17 -5.64 -4.83
C LEU A 306 5.81 -6.14 -3.44
N ALA A 307 4.57 -5.90 -2.99
CA ALA A 307 4.13 -6.24 -1.64
C ALA A 307 4.16 -7.75 -1.39
N SER A 308 3.62 -8.53 -2.32
CA SER A 308 3.62 -9.99 -2.19
C SER A 308 5.02 -10.58 -2.18
N MET A 309 5.92 -10.05 -3.02
CA MET A 309 7.31 -10.48 -3.06
C MET A 309 8.02 -10.15 -1.74
N LEU A 310 7.89 -8.92 -1.24
CA LEU A 310 8.50 -8.52 0.03
C LEU A 310 8.01 -9.39 1.19
N PHE A 311 6.71 -9.62 1.26
CA PHE A 311 6.10 -10.47 2.28
C PHE A 311 6.64 -11.91 2.27
N LEU A 312 6.64 -12.58 1.11
CA LEU A 312 7.10 -13.97 0.99
C LEU A 312 8.61 -14.10 1.23
N LEU A 313 9.40 -13.20 0.64
CA LEU A 313 10.85 -13.29 0.75
C LEU A 313 11.38 -12.89 2.12
N SER A 314 10.74 -11.97 2.83
CA SER A 314 11.11 -11.67 4.22
C SER A 314 10.91 -12.89 5.12
N GLN A 315 9.82 -13.63 4.95
CA GLN A 315 9.59 -14.89 5.67
C GLN A 315 10.60 -15.97 5.29
N TRP A 316 10.87 -16.15 3.99
CA TRP A 316 11.87 -17.12 3.52
C TRP A 316 13.26 -16.82 4.10
N MET A 317 13.67 -15.56 4.15
CA MET A 317 14.96 -15.16 4.71
C MET A 317 15.05 -15.43 6.21
N GLN A 318 14.00 -15.09 6.97
CA GLN A 318 14.04 -15.21 8.43
C GLN A 318 13.74 -16.63 8.91
N LEU A 319 12.73 -17.28 8.37
CA LEU A 319 12.26 -18.58 8.83
C LEU A 319 13.07 -19.75 8.25
N VAL A 320 13.33 -19.73 6.92
CA VAL A 320 14.03 -20.85 6.25
C VAL A 320 15.54 -20.71 6.36
N ASN A 321 16.08 -19.51 6.10
CA ASN A 321 17.54 -19.28 6.12
C ASN A 321 18.06 -18.82 7.48
N GLY A 322 17.19 -18.56 8.45
CA GLY A 322 17.59 -18.14 9.79
C GLY A 322 18.35 -16.80 9.83
N TYR A 323 18.15 -15.94 8.82
CA TYR A 323 18.81 -14.64 8.82
C TYR A 323 18.19 -13.72 9.87
N SER A 324 19.02 -12.87 10.50
CA SER A 324 18.53 -11.88 11.43
C SER A 324 17.60 -10.87 10.72
N PRO A 325 16.67 -10.23 11.45
CA PRO A 325 15.79 -9.20 10.89
C PRO A 325 16.55 -8.09 10.14
N LEU A 326 17.67 -7.61 10.71
CA LEU A 326 18.50 -6.59 10.07
C LEU A 326 19.12 -7.11 8.76
N ARG A 327 19.68 -8.33 8.77
CA ARG A 327 20.24 -8.95 7.57
C ARG A 327 19.17 -9.13 6.50
N SER A 328 17.99 -9.58 6.86
CA SER A 328 16.86 -9.72 5.95
C SER A 328 16.46 -8.38 5.35
N GLY A 329 16.37 -7.32 6.16
CA GLY A 329 16.07 -5.96 5.68
C GLY A 329 17.09 -5.45 4.66
N VAL A 330 18.40 -5.64 4.93
CA VAL A 330 19.47 -5.26 4.00
C VAL A 330 19.40 -6.07 2.70
N LEU A 331 19.11 -7.35 2.80
CA LEU A 331 18.99 -8.24 1.65
C LEU A 331 17.76 -7.97 0.77
N LEU A 332 16.77 -7.19 1.24
CA LEU A 332 15.63 -6.69 0.44
C LEU A 332 15.96 -5.43 -0.38
N LEU A 333 17.09 -4.76 -0.12
CA LEU A 333 17.47 -3.52 -0.83
C LEU A 333 17.53 -3.62 -2.36
N PRO A 334 17.89 -4.73 -3.02
CA PRO A 334 17.91 -4.81 -4.48
C PRO A 334 16.58 -4.42 -5.13
N ALA A 335 15.43 -4.79 -4.53
CA ALA A 335 14.12 -4.42 -5.05
C ALA A 335 13.89 -2.91 -4.99
N VAL A 336 14.27 -2.30 -3.88
CA VAL A 336 13.96 -0.89 -3.63
C VAL A 336 14.91 0.02 -4.39
N LEU A 337 16.22 -0.29 -4.39
CA LEU A 337 17.21 0.51 -5.13
C LEU A 337 16.94 0.49 -6.64
N SER A 338 16.60 -0.68 -7.20
CA SER A 338 16.24 -0.78 -8.61
C SER A 338 14.92 -0.06 -8.90
N GLY A 339 13.95 -0.08 -7.97
CA GLY A 339 12.69 0.67 -8.08
C GLY A 339 12.90 2.18 -8.11
N ILE A 340 13.74 2.71 -7.22
CA ILE A 340 14.11 4.14 -7.22
C ILE A 340 14.78 4.51 -8.54
N LEU A 341 15.74 3.72 -8.98
CA LEU A 341 16.45 3.96 -10.25
C LEU A 341 15.49 3.93 -11.44
N SER A 342 14.60 2.93 -11.47
CA SER A 342 13.60 2.78 -12.51
C SER A 342 12.61 3.95 -12.52
N GLY A 343 12.08 4.33 -11.35
CA GLY A 343 11.19 5.49 -11.22
C GLY A 343 11.82 6.79 -11.71
N ALA A 344 13.09 7.03 -11.39
CA ALA A 344 13.83 8.21 -11.84
C ALA A 344 14.08 8.22 -13.35
N THR A 345 14.32 7.06 -13.97
CA THR A 345 14.64 6.94 -15.41
C THR A 345 13.39 6.73 -16.28
N ALA A 346 12.27 6.27 -15.72
CA ALA A 346 11.07 5.95 -16.46
C ALA A 346 10.49 7.10 -17.31
N PRO A 347 10.46 8.37 -16.86
CA PRO A 347 10.02 9.48 -17.71
C PRO A 347 10.90 9.67 -18.96
N ALA A 348 12.22 9.50 -18.84
CA ALA A 348 13.13 9.56 -19.98
C ALA A 348 12.91 8.38 -20.95
N LEU A 349 12.72 7.17 -20.42
CA LEU A 349 12.37 5.99 -21.21
C LEU A 349 11.02 6.14 -21.91
N ALA A 350 10.04 6.77 -21.26
CA ALA A 350 8.73 7.02 -21.86
C ALA A 350 8.80 7.97 -23.06
N ARG A 351 9.73 8.92 -23.08
CA ARG A 351 9.98 9.78 -24.26
C ARG A 351 10.60 9.00 -25.43
N LEU A 352 11.44 8.01 -25.15
CA LEU A 352 12.14 7.23 -26.17
C LEU A 352 11.29 6.07 -26.72
N LEU A 353 10.61 5.33 -25.84
CA LEU A 353 9.90 4.11 -26.16
C LEU A 353 8.38 4.31 -26.25
N GLY A 354 7.87 5.43 -25.73
CA GLY A 354 6.46 5.72 -25.55
C GLY A 354 5.92 5.24 -24.20
N ALA A 355 5.02 6.04 -23.59
CA ALA A 355 4.44 5.78 -22.27
C ALA A 355 3.79 4.39 -22.16
N ARG A 356 3.01 4.00 -23.19
CA ARG A 356 2.35 2.68 -23.28
C ARG A 356 3.31 1.51 -23.09
N ARG A 357 4.49 1.55 -23.77
CA ARG A 357 5.48 0.47 -23.67
C ARG A 357 6.11 0.44 -22.29
N VAL A 358 6.54 1.58 -21.77
CA VAL A 358 7.19 1.63 -20.45
C VAL A 358 6.26 1.10 -19.36
N MET A 359 4.97 1.47 -19.41
CA MET A 359 3.97 0.95 -18.47
C MET A 359 3.78 -0.57 -18.60
N ALA A 360 3.52 -1.06 -19.80
CA ALA A 360 3.24 -2.48 -20.02
C ALA A 360 4.47 -3.36 -19.85
N ASP A 361 5.61 -2.96 -20.43
CA ASP A 361 6.84 -3.76 -20.40
C ASP A 361 7.45 -3.79 -18.99
N GLY A 362 7.31 -2.70 -18.20
CA GLY A 362 7.74 -2.69 -16.80
C GLY A 362 6.97 -3.73 -15.97
N ILE A 363 5.64 -3.78 -16.11
CA ILE A 363 4.82 -4.80 -15.43
C ILE A 363 5.15 -6.21 -15.94
N ALA A 364 5.38 -6.37 -17.25
CA ALA A 364 5.78 -7.66 -17.83
C ALA A 364 7.13 -8.14 -17.30
N VAL A 365 8.12 -7.24 -17.17
CA VAL A 365 9.43 -7.57 -16.59
C VAL A 365 9.27 -8.07 -15.15
N ALA A 366 8.46 -7.39 -14.33
CA ALA A 366 8.18 -7.84 -12.97
C ALA A 366 7.51 -9.23 -12.94
N GLY A 367 6.53 -9.46 -13.82
CA GLY A 367 5.86 -10.76 -13.94
C GLY A 367 6.79 -11.87 -14.40
N LEU A 368 7.58 -11.63 -15.45
CA LEU A 368 8.56 -12.59 -15.97
C LEU A 368 9.67 -12.89 -14.96
N ALA A 369 10.08 -11.89 -14.17
CA ALA A 369 11.06 -12.07 -13.09
C ALA A 369 10.55 -13.08 -12.05
N LEU A 370 9.30 -13.01 -11.64
CA LEU A 370 8.71 -13.97 -10.72
C LEU A 370 8.67 -15.39 -11.30
N LEU A 371 8.49 -15.54 -12.62
CA LEU A 371 8.53 -16.84 -13.30
C LEU A 371 9.93 -17.46 -13.34
N LEU A 372 11.02 -16.69 -13.12
CA LEU A 372 12.38 -17.24 -13.08
C LEU A 372 12.58 -18.25 -11.96
N PHE A 373 11.79 -18.21 -10.89
CA PHE A 373 11.85 -19.24 -9.86
C PHE A 373 11.46 -20.65 -10.34
N LEU A 374 10.67 -20.76 -11.43
CA LEU A 374 10.36 -22.05 -12.06
C LEU A 374 11.56 -22.70 -12.74
N LEU A 375 12.56 -21.91 -13.15
CA LEU A 375 13.68 -22.42 -13.96
C LEU A 375 14.78 -23.08 -13.13
N ARG A 376 14.78 -22.93 -11.81
CA ARG A 376 15.81 -23.48 -10.93
C ARG A 376 15.18 -24.18 -9.73
N GLY A 377 15.52 -25.47 -9.56
CA GLY A 377 14.96 -26.32 -8.51
C GLY A 377 15.39 -26.00 -7.07
N ALA A 378 16.27 -25.02 -6.84
CA ALA A 378 16.69 -24.59 -5.52
C ALA A 378 16.66 -23.05 -5.39
N LEU A 379 15.98 -22.57 -4.38
CA LEU A 379 15.99 -21.14 -4.01
C LEU A 379 17.33 -20.80 -3.35
N GLY A 380 18.03 -19.84 -3.96
CA GLY A 380 19.26 -19.28 -3.40
C GLY A 380 19.23 -17.75 -3.49
N TYR A 381 19.89 -17.07 -2.55
CA TYR A 381 19.87 -15.61 -2.50
C TYR A 381 20.31 -14.93 -3.81
N PRO A 382 21.30 -15.41 -4.59
CA PRO A 382 21.64 -14.75 -5.86
C PRO A 382 20.48 -14.67 -6.85
N LEU A 383 19.70 -15.76 -6.98
CA LEU A 383 18.50 -15.76 -7.82
C LEU A 383 17.42 -14.83 -7.25
N VAL A 384 17.20 -14.90 -5.94
CA VAL A 384 16.27 -14.03 -5.23
C VAL A 384 16.62 -12.56 -5.45
N ALA A 385 17.90 -12.17 -5.32
CA ALA A 385 18.37 -10.79 -5.55
C ALA A 385 18.12 -10.31 -6.99
N VAL A 386 18.34 -11.17 -7.98
CA VAL A 386 18.04 -10.87 -9.39
C VAL A 386 16.56 -10.66 -9.61
N VAL A 387 15.71 -11.54 -9.09
CA VAL A 387 14.24 -11.41 -9.19
C VAL A 387 13.79 -10.12 -8.52
N MET A 388 14.28 -9.82 -7.33
CA MET A 388 13.98 -8.60 -6.60
C MET A 388 14.38 -7.35 -7.39
N ALA A 389 15.58 -7.34 -7.97
CA ALA A 389 16.03 -6.22 -8.79
C ALA A 389 15.16 -6.02 -10.03
N LEU A 390 14.75 -7.10 -10.71
CA LEU A 390 13.89 -7.03 -11.88
C LEU A 390 12.45 -6.59 -11.52
N VAL A 391 11.89 -7.05 -10.41
CA VAL A 391 10.58 -6.58 -9.92
C VAL A 391 10.66 -5.09 -9.59
N GLY A 392 11.72 -4.66 -8.90
CA GLY A 392 11.96 -3.24 -8.65
C GLY A 392 12.10 -2.41 -9.93
N LEU A 393 12.81 -2.91 -10.95
CA LEU A 393 12.86 -2.24 -12.26
C LEU A 393 11.47 -2.09 -12.90
N GLY A 394 10.58 -3.04 -12.66
CA GLY A 394 9.17 -2.94 -13.09
C GLY A 394 8.42 -1.76 -12.48
N MET A 395 8.86 -1.21 -11.35
CA MET A 395 8.24 -0.05 -10.69
C MET A 395 8.29 1.24 -11.50
N GLY A 396 9.12 1.33 -12.55
CA GLY A 396 9.08 2.43 -13.51
C GLY A 396 7.72 2.57 -14.21
N SER A 397 6.98 1.46 -14.35
CA SER A 397 5.61 1.46 -14.88
C SER A 397 4.65 2.28 -14.02
N LEU A 398 4.87 2.29 -12.69
CA LEU A 398 4.12 3.09 -11.74
C LEU A 398 4.30 4.59 -11.99
N ALA A 399 5.54 5.06 -12.10
CA ALA A 399 5.83 6.48 -12.30
C ALA A 399 5.20 7.02 -13.60
N VAL A 400 5.30 6.26 -14.71
CA VAL A 400 4.70 6.64 -15.99
C VAL A 400 3.17 6.49 -15.95
N GLY A 401 2.66 5.45 -15.25
CA GLY A 401 1.22 5.23 -15.05
C GLY A 401 0.58 6.36 -14.27
N SER A 402 1.22 6.84 -13.20
CA SER A 402 0.79 7.99 -12.40
C SER A 402 0.72 9.27 -13.25
N ALA A 403 1.77 9.54 -14.03
CA ALA A 403 1.79 10.68 -14.93
C ALA A 403 0.68 10.61 -15.99
N ALA A 404 0.47 9.44 -16.60
CA ALA A 404 -0.57 9.21 -17.60
C ALA A 404 -1.98 9.36 -17.01
N LEU A 405 -2.22 8.79 -15.84
CA LEU A 405 -3.49 8.90 -15.10
C LEU A 405 -3.80 10.36 -14.76
N MET A 406 -2.82 11.10 -14.28
CA MET A 406 -3.00 12.49 -13.90
C MET A 406 -3.18 13.41 -15.11
N GLY A 407 -2.50 13.13 -16.24
CA GLY A 407 -2.71 13.83 -17.51
C GLY A 407 -4.09 13.57 -18.12
N ALA A 408 -4.63 12.35 -17.95
CA ALA A 408 -6.01 12.02 -18.37
C ALA A 408 -7.10 12.57 -17.43
N THR A 409 -6.72 13.16 -16.29
CA THR A 409 -7.66 13.65 -15.27
C THR A 409 -7.85 15.16 -15.40
N PRO A 410 -9.07 15.69 -15.66
CA PRO A 410 -9.32 17.12 -15.66
C PRO A 410 -8.87 17.79 -14.37
N PRO A 411 -8.33 19.04 -14.42
CA PRO A 411 -7.80 19.73 -13.24
C PRO A 411 -8.78 19.82 -12.07
N GLU A 412 -10.08 20.00 -12.36
CA GLU A 412 -11.16 20.10 -11.37
C GLU A 412 -11.39 18.76 -10.64
N LYS A 413 -11.01 17.63 -11.26
CA LYS A 413 -11.19 16.26 -10.75
C LYS A 413 -9.87 15.64 -10.26
N ALA A 414 -8.78 16.39 -10.24
CA ALA A 414 -7.45 15.89 -9.90
C ALA A 414 -7.38 15.24 -8.50
N SER A 415 -8.18 15.71 -7.54
CA SER A 415 -8.28 15.09 -6.21
C SER A 415 -8.88 13.68 -6.26
N SER A 416 -9.88 13.47 -7.13
CA SER A 416 -10.47 12.14 -7.35
C SER A 416 -9.49 11.20 -8.06
N GLY A 417 -8.73 11.71 -9.04
CA GLY A 417 -7.68 10.95 -9.72
C GLY A 417 -6.62 10.44 -8.74
N ALA A 418 -6.08 11.33 -7.91
CA ALA A 418 -5.11 10.98 -6.89
C ALA A 418 -5.65 9.98 -5.85
N ALA A 419 -6.93 10.13 -5.45
CA ALA A 419 -7.56 9.20 -4.52
C ALA A 419 -7.73 7.80 -5.12
N PHE A 420 -8.10 7.68 -6.40
CA PHE A 420 -8.17 6.38 -7.08
C PHE A 420 -6.81 5.73 -7.24
N GLU A 421 -5.77 6.51 -7.52
CA GLU A 421 -4.40 6.01 -7.60
C GLU A 421 -3.95 5.41 -6.28
N GLU A 422 -4.17 6.12 -5.17
CA GLU A 422 -3.82 5.66 -3.83
C GLU A 422 -4.62 4.41 -3.43
N ILE A 423 -5.93 4.37 -3.73
CA ILE A 423 -6.75 3.17 -3.54
C ILE A 423 -6.18 1.99 -4.35
N ALA A 424 -5.71 2.23 -5.56
CA ALA A 424 -5.10 1.18 -6.39
C ALA A 424 -3.79 0.66 -5.78
N TYR A 425 -2.97 1.53 -5.18
CA TYR A 425 -1.76 1.14 -4.44
C TYR A 425 -2.10 0.26 -3.26
N ASP A 426 -3.02 0.72 -2.42
CA ASP A 426 -3.41 0.01 -1.20
C ASP A 426 -4.09 -1.32 -1.50
N LEU A 427 -4.99 -1.36 -2.49
CA LEU A 427 -5.61 -2.60 -2.95
C LEU A 427 -4.59 -3.57 -3.56
N GLY A 428 -3.63 -3.06 -4.33
CA GLY A 428 -2.54 -3.85 -4.88
C GLY A 428 -1.73 -4.50 -3.75
N ASN A 429 -1.34 -3.70 -2.75
CA ASN A 429 -0.61 -4.16 -1.57
C ASN A 429 -1.40 -5.23 -0.81
N VAL A 430 -2.63 -4.93 -0.39
CA VAL A 430 -3.49 -5.83 0.40
C VAL A 430 -3.80 -7.12 -0.35
N LEU A 431 -4.22 -7.03 -1.61
CA LEU A 431 -4.57 -8.21 -2.40
C LEU A 431 -3.34 -9.01 -2.82
N GLY A 432 -2.21 -8.35 -3.03
CA GLY A 432 -0.93 -9.02 -3.29
C GLY A 432 -0.56 -9.95 -2.14
N VAL A 433 -0.52 -9.42 -0.92
CA VAL A 433 -0.22 -10.21 0.29
C VAL A 433 -1.30 -11.25 0.55
N ALA A 434 -2.59 -10.87 0.48
CA ALA A 434 -3.69 -11.77 0.79
C ALA A 434 -3.78 -12.94 -0.19
N VAL A 435 -3.79 -12.68 -1.50
CA VAL A 435 -3.94 -13.73 -2.53
C VAL A 435 -2.71 -14.61 -2.60
N LEU A 436 -1.52 -14.01 -2.73
CA LEU A 436 -0.31 -14.80 -2.89
C LEU A 436 0.15 -15.44 -1.58
N GLY A 437 -0.04 -14.79 -0.43
CA GLY A 437 0.20 -15.41 0.88
C GLY A 437 -0.69 -16.62 1.14
N SER A 438 -1.93 -16.57 0.66
CA SER A 438 -2.87 -17.70 0.76
C SER A 438 -2.49 -18.86 -0.14
N ILE A 439 -2.10 -18.57 -1.38
CA ILE A 439 -1.58 -19.60 -2.30
C ILE A 439 -0.34 -20.25 -1.71
N ALA A 440 0.57 -19.46 -1.09
CA ALA A 440 1.74 -19.99 -0.41
C ALA A 440 1.36 -20.92 0.74
N SER A 441 0.38 -20.55 1.56
CA SER A 441 -0.10 -21.35 2.67
C SER A 441 -0.75 -22.67 2.21
N ILE A 442 -1.58 -22.62 1.17
CA ILE A 442 -2.19 -23.82 0.58
C ILE A 442 -1.11 -24.73 -0.03
N ALA A 443 -0.20 -24.16 -0.81
CA ALA A 443 0.88 -24.89 -1.45
C ALA A 443 1.80 -25.57 -0.41
N TYR A 444 2.11 -24.88 0.69
CA TYR A 444 2.87 -25.43 1.80
C TYR A 444 2.16 -26.65 2.41
N ARG A 445 0.86 -26.55 2.70
CA ARG A 445 0.08 -27.66 3.27
C ARG A 445 -0.02 -28.86 2.34
N LEU A 446 -0.20 -28.62 1.04
CA LEU A 446 -0.23 -29.69 0.05
C LEU A 446 1.14 -30.36 -0.13
N GLY A 447 2.23 -29.62 0.07
CA GLY A 447 3.59 -30.15 0.00
C GLY A 447 4.07 -30.84 1.29
N LEU A 448 3.42 -30.57 2.43
CA LEU A 448 3.69 -31.19 3.72
C LEU A 448 2.41 -31.84 4.26
N ASP A 449 1.97 -32.89 3.56
CA ASP A 449 0.77 -33.64 3.90
C ASP A 449 0.93 -34.39 5.24
N ALA A 450 -0.08 -34.27 6.12
CA ALA A 450 -0.06 -34.87 7.45
C ALA A 450 -0.04 -36.41 7.38
N ASP A 451 -0.72 -36.99 6.38
CA ASP A 451 -0.76 -38.44 6.21
C ASP A 451 0.60 -39.00 5.81
N SER A 452 1.32 -38.32 4.90
CA SER A 452 2.69 -38.71 4.49
C SER A 452 3.71 -38.59 5.63
N LEU A 453 3.49 -37.65 6.58
CA LEU A 453 4.31 -37.51 7.77
C LEU A 453 4.02 -38.60 8.79
N ALA A 454 2.76 -38.99 8.96
CA ALA A 454 2.35 -40.08 9.84
C ALA A 454 2.92 -41.43 9.33
N GLU A 455 2.91 -41.67 8.00
CA GLU A 455 3.56 -42.82 7.38
C GLU A 455 5.09 -42.86 7.62
N ALA A 456 5.73 -41.68 7.72
CA ALA A 456 7.14 -41.52 8.07
C ALA A 456 7.44 -41.68 9.58
N GLY A 457 6.42 -42.04 10.39
CA GLY A 457 6.58 -42.30 11.82
C GLY A 457 6.45 -41.08 12.72
N VAL A 458 5.98 -39.96 12.19
CA VAL A 458 5.65 -38.75 13.00
C VAL A 458 4.26 -38.96 13.63
N ASP A 459 4.14 -38.70 14.94
CA ASP A 459 2.82 -38.74 15.61
C ASP A 459 1.79 -37.92 14.84
N ALA A 460 0.58 -38.48 14.65
CA ALA A 460 -0.47 -37.87 13.84
C ALA A 460 -0.87 -36.46 14.35
N GLY A 461 -0.85 -36.24 15.67
CA GLY A 461 -1.14 -34.91 16.24
C GLY A 461 -0.03 -33.90 15.95
N LEU A 462 1.22 -34.34 15.99
CA LEU A 462 2.39 -33.51 15.63
C LEU A 462 2.44 -33.25 14.13
N ALA A 463 2.11 -34.25 13.30
CA ALA A 463 2.01 -34.11 11.84
C ALA A 463 0.96 -33.07 11.44
N ALA A 464 -0.23 -33.12 12.04
CA ALA A 464 -1.29 -32.15 11.83
C ALA A 464 -0.90 -30.72 12.28
N GLN A 465 -0.12 -30.58 13.32
CA GLN A 465 0.40 -29.27 13.75
C GLN A 465 1.51 -28.76 12.81
N ALA A 466 2.45 -29.62 12.39
CA ALA A 466 3.52 -29.28 11.47
C ALA A 466 3.01 -28.82 10.11
N SER A 467 1.94 -29.46 9.60
CA SER A 467 1.34 -29.08 8.32
C SER A 467 0.66 -27.69 8.33
N ARG A 468 0.35 -27.12 9.51
CA ARG A 468 -0.29 -25.79 9.60
C ARG A 468 0.63 -24.64 9.29
N SER A 469 1.92 -24.72 9.67
CA SER A 469 2.89 -23.66 9.36
C SER A 469 4.33 -24.17 9.43
N TYR A 470 5.20 -23.55 8.63
CA TYR A 470 6.63 -23.84 8.65
C TYR A 470 7.27 -23.65 10.03
N ALA A 471 6.91 -22.57 10.75
CA ALA A 471 7.43 -22.30 12.07
C ALA A 471 7.07 -23.40 13.08
N ALA A 472 5.83 -23.92 13.03
CA ALA A 472 5.40 -25.04 13.86
C ALA A 472 6.16 -26.31 13.51
N ALA A 473 6.34 -26.63 12.22
CA ALA A 473 7.09 -27.80 11.77
C ALA A 473 8.53 -27.78 12.28
N VAL A 474 9.22 -26.65 12.16
CA VAL A 474 10.61 -26.50 12.62
C VAL A 474 10.73 -26.57 14.15
N SER A 475 9.75 -26.00 14.91
CA SER A 475 9.72 -26.11 16.37
C SER A 475 9.58 -27.55 16.80
N ILE A 476 8.60 -28.28 16.25
CA ILE A 476 8.36 -29.70 16.52
C ILE A 476 9.59 -30.54 16.17
N ALA A 477 10.19 -30.28 15.00
CA ALA A 477 11.38 -30.98 14.56
C ALA A 477 12.55 -30.83 15.54
N ARG A 478 12.77 -29.62 16.06
CA ARG A 478 13.82 -29.36 17.05
C ARG A 478 13.54 -30.00 18.41
N GLU A 479 12.31 -29.93 18.88
CA GLU A 479 11.91 -30.47 20.19
C GLU A 479 11.98 -32.01 20.23
N HIS A 480 11.70 -32.66 19.09
CA HIS A 480 11.63 -34.13 19.01
C HIS A 480 12.80 -34.76 18.24
N GLY A 481 13.78 -33.96 17.78
CA GLY A 481 14.94 -34.49 17.02
C GLY A 481 14.59 -35.06 15.65
N LEU A 482 13.58 -34.50 14.96
CA LEU A 482 13.03 -34.98 13.69
C LEU A 482 13.63 -34.21 12.51
N ASP A 483 14.89 -34.45 12.16
CA ASP A 483 15.59 -33.73 11.08
C ASP A 483 14.91 -33.92 9.70
N GLU A 484 14.33 -35.07 9.47
CA GLU A 484 13.57 -35.37 8.25
C GLU A 484 12.34 -34.46 8.11
N LEU A 485 11.61 -34.20 9.21
CA LEU A 485 10.50 -33.26 9.24
C LEU A 485 10.95 -31.84 8.90
N ALA A 486 12.07 -31.38 9.45
CA ALA A 486 12.62 -30.05 9.15
C ALA A 486 13.01 -29.93 7.67
N SER A 487 13.62 -30.98 7.10
CA SER A 487 14.01 -31.04 5.68
C SER A 487 12.78 -30.97 4.77
N ARG A 488 11.75 -31.79 5.02
CA ARG A 488 10.50 -31.81 4.25
C ARG A 488 9.75 -30.50 4.36
N ALA A 489 9.65 -29.92 5.55
CA ALA A 489 9.03 -28.60 5.76
C ALA A 489 9.75 -27.52 4.95
N THR A 490 11.09 -27.53 4.92
CA THR A 490 11.90 -26.59 4.14
C THR A 490 11.67 -26.77 2.63
N ALA A 491 11.62 -27.99 2.15
CA ALA A 491 11.34 -28.29 0.75
C ALA A 491 9.94 -27.83 0.34
N SER A 492 8.93 -28.10 1.20
CA SER A 492 7.55 -27.66 0.98
C SER A 492 7.42 -26.14 0.97
N PHE A 493 8.09 -25.43 1.91
CA PHE A 493 8.08 -23.97 1.92
C PHE A 493 8.74 -23.38 0.66
N ASN A 494 9.89 -23.90 0.24
CA ASN A 494 10.53 -23.48 -1.00
C ASN A 494 9.64 -23.73 -2.22
N GLY A 495 8.98 -24.89 -2.28
CA GLY A 495 8.00 -25.21 -3.32
C GLY A 495 6.81 -24.23 -3.33
N SER A 496 6.34 -23.85 -2.16
CA SER A 496 5.24 -22.86 -2.03
C SER A 496 5.65 -21.48 -2.54
N VAL A 497 6.88 -21.03 -2.28
CA VAL A 497 7.40 -19.75 -2.82
C VAL A 497 7.47 -19.80 -4.34
N VAL A 498 7.95 -20.90 -4.92
CA VAL A 498 8.04 -21.08 -6.39
C VAL A 498 6.65 -21.06 -7.03
N LEU A 499 5.71 -21.85 -6.52
CA LEU A 499 4.34 -21.91 -7.07
C LEU A 499 3.63 -20.56 -6.96
N THR A 500 3.73 -19.91 -5.81
CA THR A 500 3.11 -18.61 -5.56
C THR A 500 3.68 -17.54 -6.49
N SER A 501 4.99 -17.53 -6.66
CA SER A 501 5.65 -16.61 -7.59
C SER A 501 5.25 -16.87 -9.04
N ALA A 502 5.03 -18.14 -9.42
CA ALA A 502 4.53 -18.48 -10.75
C ALA A 502 3.13 -17.93 -11.01
N VAL A 503 2.22 -18.08 -10.04
CA VAL A 503 0.85 -17.54 -10.13
C VAL A 503 0.89 -16.01 -10.16
N GLY A 504 1.68 -15.38 -9.27
CA GLY A 504 1.86 -13.93 -9.25
C GLY A 504 2.43 -13.40 -10.57
N GLY A 505 3.44 -14.07 -11.12
CA GLY A 505 4.02 -13.74 -12.41
C GLY A 505 3.02 -13.82 -13.56
N LEU A 506 2.17 -14.84 -13.59
CA LEU A 506 1.10 -14.97 -14.59
C LEU A 506 0.08 -13.85 -14.47
N ILE A 507 -0.36 -13.51 -13.26
CA ILE A 507 -1.27 -12.39 -13.02
C ILE A 507 -0.65 -11.09 -13.55
N MET A 508 0.63 -10.84 -13.27
CA MET A 508 1.32 -9.65 -13.74
C MET A 508 1.43 -9.58 -15.27
N VAL A 509 1.70 -10.70 -15.94
CA VAL A 509 1.71 -10.74 -17.40
C VAL A 509 0.32 -10.41 -17.98
N ILE A 510 -0.75 -10.92 -17.35
CA ILE A 510 -2.12 -10.59 -17.75
C ILE A 510 -2.38 -9.08 -17.59
N VAL A 511 -1.99 -8.50 -16.44
CA VAL A 511 -2.12 -7.05 -16.19
C VAL A 511 -1.32 -6.25 -17.22
N ALA A 512 -0.10 -6.67 -17.55
CA ALA A 512 0.73 -6.04 -18.58
C ALA A 512 0.04 -6.01 -19.94
N VAL A 513 -0.57 -7.13 -20.35
CA VAL A 513 -1.34 -7.23 -21.62
C VAL A 513 -2.56 -6.31 -21.58
N LEU A 514 -3.27 -6.22 -20.45
CA LEU A 514 -4.42 -5.33 -20.29
C LEU A 514 -3.99 -3.86 -20.41
N VAL A 515 -2.94 -3.45 -19.70
CA VAL A 515 -2.36 -2.10 -19.79
C VAL A 515 -1.94 -1.80 -21.24
N HIS A 516 -1.26 -2.75 -21.90
CA HIS A 516 -0.87 -2.60 -23.29
C HIS A 516 -2.05 -2.40 -24.25
N ARG A 517 -3.21 -3.01 -23.98
CA ARG A 517 -4.43 -2.85 -24.80
C ARG A 517 -5.21 -1.59 -24.50
N LEU A 518 -5.21 -1.15 -23.25
CA LEU A 518 -5.99 0.02 -22.81
C LEU A 518 -5.31 1.33 -23.16
N VAL A 519 -4.00 1.45 -22.91
CA VAL A 519 -3.26 2.71 -23.15
C VAL A 519 -3.09 2.96 -24.64
N PRO A 520 -3.50 4.13 -25.17
CA PRO A 520 -3.37 4.49 -26.57
C PRO A 520 -1.92 4.56 -27.06
N ARG A 521 -1.71 4.32 -28.36
CA ARG A 521 -0.42 4.57 -29.01
C ARG A 521 -0.22 6.08 -29.15
N GLY A 522 0.98 6.58 -28.84
CA GLY A 522 1.31 8.00 -29.02
C GLY A 522 0.80 8.90 -27.88
N LEU A 523 0.55 8.33 -26.69
CA LEU A 523 0.27 9.12 -25.49
C LEU A 523 1.48 10.03 -25.20
N ASP A 524 1.28 11.33 -25.38
CA ASP A 524 2.26 12.35 -24.99
C ASP A 524 2.00 12.78 -23.55
N LEU A 525 3.01 12.60 -22.69
CA LEU A 525 2.94 12.99 -21.28
C LEU A 525 3.24 14.48 -21.06
N GLN A 526 3.54 15.23 -22.14
CA GLN A 526 3.94 16.63 -22.12
C GLN A 526 2.93 17.59 -22.75
N SER A 527 1.85 17.08 -23.35
CA SER A 527 0.84 17.94 -23.99
C SER A 527 -0.11 18.56 -22.93
N ASP A 528 0.43 19.45 -22.12
CA ASP A 528 -0.30 20.52 -21.44
C ASP A 528 0.09 21.85 -22.14
N GLU A 529 -0.38 22.04 -23.38
CA GLU A 529 -0.54 23.34 -24.02
C GLU A 529 -2.02 23.61 -24.28
#